data_0797ce93cbe69afb65e734411db18c7d
#
_entry.id   0797ce93cbe69afb65e734411db18c7d
#
_cell.length_a   1.000
_cell.length_b   1.000
_cell.length_c   1.000
_cell.angle_alpha   90.00
_cell.angle_beta   90.00
_cell.angle_gamma   90.00
#
_symmetry.space_group_name_H-M   'P 1'
#
loop_
_entity.id
_entity.type
_entity.pdbx_description
1 polymer ?
#
loop_
_entity_poly.entity_id
_entity_poly.type
_entity_poly.pdbx_seq_one_letter_code
_entity_poly.pdbx_strand_id
1 'polypeptide(L)'
;MSYRTLLVHLDDSPRCRVRTDLALDLALDLARRWDAHLIGLYVVCQDLLEPLRRPGEPLELGVHERLTEQRRKAAEQQFLKAAEAAGRAVEWQAPAGAPSHTVIRHARHADLLLLGQEDPDDRLSHVAAHFIEDVVMGAGRPAIVVPRAGRVSSCGENVLIGWDGSREAARALADALPLLAHAKLVDVVTVESLHSDPDRTPAGVDVAAYLERHQVRAAFSTVPRERAAGAGETLLDRATELHADLLVMGLYSHTRMHERMLGGVTRTVLGKMSIPVLLSH
;
A
#
# COMPACT_ATOMS: atom_id res chain seq x y z
N MET A 1 -19.12 0.78 8.06
CA MET A 1 -17.86 0.42 8.74
C MET A 1 -16.91 1.60 8.61
N SER A 2 -16.00 1.80 9.55
CA SER A 2 -14.98 2.85 9.48
C SER A 2 -13.68 2.28 10.02
N TYR A 3 -12.55 2.75 9.53
CA TYR A 3 -11.27 2.45 10.14
C TYR A 3 -11.12 3.25 11.45
N ARG A 4 -10.70 2.60 12.51
CA ARG A 4 -10.52 3.21 13.84
C ARG A 4 -9.06 3.34 14.22
N THR A 5 -8.20 2.50 13.64
CA THR A 5 -6.76 2.49 13.90
C THR A 5 -6.02 2.42 12.57
N LEU A 6 -5.22 3.43 12.31
CA LEU A 6 -4.33 3.50 11.15
C LEU A 6 -2.89 3.31 11.63
N LEU A 7 -2.11 2.53 10.87
CA LEU A 7 -0.69 2.36 11.13
C LEU A 7 0.09 2.82 9.89
N VAL A 8 0.94 3.82 10.05
CA VAL A 8 1.84 4.27 9.00
C VAL A 8 3.25 3.75 9.27
N HIS A 9 3.82 3.02 8.32
CA HIS A 9 5.22 2.63 8.35
C HIS A 9 6.09 3.81 7.93
N LEU A 10 7.04 4.15 8.78
CA LEU A 10 7.95 5.28 8.60
C LEU A 10 9.39 4.77 8.47
N ASP A 11 10.11 5.36 7.56
CA ASP A 11 11.55 5.22 7.40
C ASP A 11 12.21 6.60 7.24
N ASP A 12 13.52 6.66 7.20
CA ASP A 12 14.28 7.91 7.16
C ASP A 12 15.28 7.96 6.01
N SER A 13 15.14 7.07 5.01
CA SER A 13 16.08 7.10 3.89
C SER A 13 15.93 8.41 3.12
N PRO A 14 17.04 9.02 2.65
CA PRO A 14 16.97 10.28 1.91
C PRO A 14 16.12 10.21 0.63
N ARG A 15 16.11 9.05 -0.04
CA ARG A 15 15.26 8.79 -1.21
C ARG A 15 13.81 8.48 -0.84
N CYS A 16 13.62 7.88 0.33
CA CYS A 16 12.30 7.55 0.84
C CYS A 16 11.59 8.74 1.51
N ARG A 17 12.28 9.84 1.75
CA ARG A 17 11.71 10.99 2.46
C ARG A 17 10.44 11.53 1.81
N VAL A 18 10.44 11.74 0.49
CA VAL A 18 9.24 12.20 -0.23
C VAL A 18 8.09 11.21 -0.08
N ARG A 19 8.39 9.93 -0.18
CA ARG A 19 7.41 8.84 0.01
C ARG A 19 6.85 8.84 1.44
N THR A 20 7.73 9.00 2.42
CA THR A 20 7.33 9.05 3.84
C THR A 20 6.45 10.27 4.13
N ASP A 21 6.80 11.44 3.58
CA ASP A 21 6.00 12.64 3.70
C ASP A 21 4.60 12.44 3.08
N LEU A 22 4.53 11.87 1.87
CA LEU A 22 3.26 11.55 1.22
C LEU A 22 2.41 10.55 2.03
N ALA A 23 3.06 9.50 2.56
CA ALA A 23 2.37 8.51 3.39
C ALA A 23 1.83 9.13 4.69
N LEU A 24 2.59 10.03 5.29
CA LEU A 24 2.20 10.72 6.51
C LEU A 24 1.04 11.70 6.24
N ASP A 25 1.12 12.49 5.18
CA ASP A 25 0.05 13.43 4.81
C ASP A 25 -1.27 12.68 4.58
N LEU A 26 -1.20 11.57 3.83
CA LEU A 26 -2.36 10.72 3.60
C LEU A 26 -2.90 10.10 4.90
N ALA A 27 -2.02 9.57 5.75
CA ALA A 27 -2.41 8.98 7.02
C ALA A 27 -3.12 10.00 7.95
N LEU A 28 -2.61 11.23 8.00
CA LEU A 28 -3.23 12.30 8.78
C LEU A 28 -4.59 12.72 8.22
N ASP A 29 -4.75 12.79 6.88
CA ASP A 29 -6.04 13.09 6.27
C ASP A 29 -7.08 11.98 6.56
N LEU A 30 -6.70 10.73 6.37
CA LEU A 30 -7.56 9.59 6.66
C LEU A 30 -7.91 9.50 8.16
N ALA A 31 -6.94 9.75 9.04
CA ALA A 31 -7.18 9.77 10.48
C ALA A 31 -8.16 10.88 10.88
N ARG A 32 -8.09 12.05 10.24
CA ARG A 32 -9.04 13.14 10.45
C ARG A 32 -10.43 12.78 9.97
N ARG A 33 -10.55 12.19 8.78
CA ARG A 33 -11.82 11.82 8.14
C ARG A 33 -12.64 10.85 8.99
N TRP A 34 -11.99 9.92 9.68
CA TRP A 34 -12.68 8.90 10.49
C TRP A 34 -12.52 9.07 12.00
N ASP A 35 -11.87 10.12 12.46
CA ASP A 35 -11.47 10.27 13.86
C ASP A 35 -10.72 9.01 14.36
N ALA A 36 -9.80 8.53 13.53
CA ALA A 36 -9.04 7.33 13.78
C ALA A 36 -7.79 7.63 14.60
N HIS A 37 -7.41 6.66 15.44
CA HIS A 37 -6.11 6.66 16.10
C HIS A 37 -5.00 6.39 15.08
N LEU A 38 -3.97 7.22 15.02
CA LEU A 38 -2.85 7.08 14.11
C LEU A 38 -1.59 6.66 14.86
N ILE A 39 -1.02 5.53 14.43
CA ILE A 39 0.24 4.99 14.95
C ILE A 39 1.33 5.18 13.89
N GLY A 40 2.38 5.91 14.22
CA GLY A 40 3.62 5.96 13.44
C GLY A 40 4.55 4.85 13.90
N LEU A 41 4.82 3.89 13.04
CA LEU A 41 5.69 2.77 13.32
C LEU A 41 7.01 2.91 12.55
N TYR A 42 8.07 3.23 13.25
CA TYR A 42 9.42 3.32 12.69
C TYR A 42 10.15 2.00 12.86
N VAL A 43 10.38 1.29 11.77
CA VAL A 43 11.13 0.05 11.75
C VAL A 43 11.97 0.00 10.49
N VAL A 44 13.29 -0.08 10.65
CA VAL A 44 14.25 -0.12 9.55
C VAL A 44 15.16 -1.34 9.69
N CYS A 45 15.67 -1.83 8.57
CA CYS A 45 16.62 -2.92 8.56
C CYS A 45 17.98 -2.40 9.05
N GLN A 46 18.43 -2.87 10.20
CA GLN A 46 19.69 -2.43 10.81
C GLN A 46 20.92 -2.94 10.05
N ASP A 47 20.78 -4.05 9.33
CA ASP A 47 21.92 -4.71 8.65
C ASP A 47 22.32 -4.03 7.34
N LEU A 48 21.52 -3.08 6.82
CA LEU A 48 21.78 -2.39 5.55
C LEU A 48 22.86 -1.31 5.64
N LEU A 49 23.41 -1.03 6.81
CA LEU A 49 24.58 -0.15 6.95
C LEU A 49 25.93 -0.88 6.67
N GLU A 50 25.90 -2.21 6.56
CA GLU A 50 27.09 -2.99 6.14
C GLU A 50 27.62 -2.64 4.73
N PRO A 51 26.78 -2.33 3.71
CA PRO A 51 27.30 -1.95 2.39
C PRO A 51 28.10 -0.65 2.34
N LEU A 52 28.02 0.20 3.36
CA LEU A 52 28.79 1.42 3.47
C LEU A 52 30.19 1.17 4.05
N ARG A 53 30.46 -0.06 4.50
CA ARG A 53 31.71 -0.46 5.09
C ARG A 53 32.77 -0.72 4.02
N ARG A 54 33.88 -0.07 4.13
CA ARG A 54 35.10 -0.43 3.36
C ARG A 54 35.65 -1.76 3.87
N PRO A 55 36.07 -2.68 3.00
CA PRO A 55 36.71 -3.91 3.44
C PRO A 55 37.91 -3.61 4.33
N GLY A 56 37.95 -4.14 5.56
CA GLY A 56 39.03 -3.98 6.50
C GLY A 56 38.92 -2.87 7.56
N GLU A 57 37.86 -2.05 7.51
CA GLU A 57 37.55 -1.11 8.61
C GLU A 57 36.91 -1.83 9.80
N PRO A 58 37.40 -1.57 11.05
CA PRO A 58 36.76 -2.12 12.23
C PRO A 58 35.34 -1.54 12.38
N LEU A 59 34.41 -2.38 12.81
CA LEU A 59 33.05 -1.97 13.12
C LEU A 59 33.10 -1.08 14.37
N GLU A 60 33.06 0.24 14.20
CA GLU A 60 32.86 1.16 15.32
C GLU A 60 31.37 1.12 15.72
N LEU A 61 31.01 0.10 16.49
CA LEU A 61 29.65 -0.13 17.00
C LEU A 61 29.02 1.15 17.56
N GLY A 62 29.79 1.95 18.28
CA GLY A 62 29.30 3.21 18.84
C GLY A 62 28.99 4.32 17.83
N VAL A 63 29.56 4.30 16.63
CA VAL A 63 29.21 5.25 15.54
C VAL A 63 27.91 4.81 14.89
N HIS A 64 27.76 3.52 14.65
CA HIS A 64 26.57 2.93 14.08
C HIS A 64 25.32 3.17 14.97
N GLU A 65 25.43 2.87 16.25
CA GLU A 65 24.36 3.10 17.23
C GLU A 65 23.93 4.58 17.30
N ARG A 66 24.93 5.50 17.32
CA ARG A 66 24.63 6.94 17.33
C ARG A 66 23.91 7.39 16.07
N LEU A 67 24.32 6.88 14.90
CA LEU A 67 23.68 7.23 13.63
C LEU A 67 22.25 6.73 13.55
N THR A 68 22.02 5.49 13.96
CA THR A 68 20.69 4.88 14.02
C THR A 68 19.78 5.64 14.97
N GLU A 69 20.29 6.00 16.15
CA GLU A 69 19.51 6.78 17.13
C GLU A 69 19.22 8.21 16.64
N GLN A 70 20.15 8.86 15.95
CA GLN A 70 19.93 10.18 15.36
C GLN A 70 18.83 10.13 14.29
N ARG A 71 18.84 9.11 13.43
CA ARG A 71 17.82 8.90 12.40
C ARG A 71 16.45 8.64 13.01
N ARG A 72 16.39 7.74 13.99
CA ARG A 72 15.17 7.46 14.73
C ARG A 72 14.56 8.73 15.32
N LYS A 73 15.38 9.55 16.00
CA LYS A 73 14.94 10.83 16.58
C LYS A 73 14.47 11.82 15.51
N ALA A 74 15.16 11.88 14.37
CA ALA A 74 14.75 12.76 13.28
C ALA A 74 13.40 12.37 12.69
N ALA A 75 13.17 11.06 12.47
CA ALA A 75 11.90 10.54 12.01
C ALA A 75 10.77 10.80 13.02
N GLU A 76 11.02 10.57 14.31
CA GLU A 76 10.09 10.87 15.39
C GLU A 76 9.69 12.35 15.41
N GLN A 77 10.67 13.26 15.37
CA GLN A 77 10.42 14.70 15.36
C GLN A 77 9.62 15.15 14.13
N GLN A 78 9.93 14.59 12.95
CA GLN A 78 9.19 14.88 11.73
C GLN A 78 7.73 14.43 11.85
N PHE A 79 7.50 13.20 12.32
CA PHE A 79 6.16 12.65 12.52
C PHE A 79 5.35 13.49 13.52
N LEU A 80 5.90 13.76 14.68
CA LEU A 80 5.21 14.54 15.73
C LEU A 80 4.94 15.97 15.29
N LYS A 81 5.89 16.62 14.60
CA LYS A 81 5.70 17.97 14.05
C LYS A 81 4.58 18.02 13.01
N ALA A 82 4.51 17.04 12.11
CA ALA A 82 3.44 16.96 11.13
C ALA A 82 2.08 16.71 11.79
N ALA A 83 2.02 15.85 12.80
CA ALA A 83 0.81 15.59 13.58
C ALA A 83 0.34 16.83 14.35
N GLU A 84 1.26 17.56 14.97
CA GLU A 84 0.98 18.84 15.67
C GLU A 84 0.41 19.89 14.69
N ALA A 85 1.04 20.03 13.50
CA ALA A 85 0.57 20.94 12.46
C ALA A 85 -0.84 20.57 11.96
N ALA A 86 -1.17 19.27 11.95
CA ALA A 86 -2.50 18.77 11.63
C ALA A 86 -3.49 18.80 12.81
N GLY A 87 -3.06 19.21 14.01
CA GLY A 87 -3.88 19.25 15.22
C GLY A 87 -4.33 17.87 15.70
N ARG A 88 -3.50 16.82 15.49
CA ARG A 88 -3.84 15.42 15.83
C ARG A 88 -2.92 14.84 16.88
N ALA A 89 -3.53 14.18 17.88
CA ALA A 89 -2.80 13.29 18.77
C ALA A 89 -2.47 11.98 18.03
N VAL A 90 -1.24 11.54 18.16
CA VAL A 90 -0.70 10.34 17.49
C VAL A 90 0.13 9.53 18.46
N GLU A 91 0.33 8.26 18.14
CA GLU A 91 1.22 7.36 18.86
C GLU A 91 2.48 7.09 18.05
N TRP A 92 3.64 7.15 18.70
CA TRP A 92 4.92 6.79 18.10
C TRP A 92 5.44 5.48 18.66
N GLN A 93 5.84 4.58 17.78
CA GLN A 93 6.44 3.31 18.13
C GLN A 93 7.71 3.08 17.30
N ALA A 94 8.79 2.64 17.97
CA ALA A 94 10.05 2.32 17.30
C ALA A 94 10.66 1.02 17.90
N PRO A 95 9.97 -0.12 17.73
CA PRO A 95 10.45 -1.39 18.26
C PRO A 95 11.66 -1.89 17.47
N ALA A 96 12.55 -2.60 18.16
CA ALA A 96 13.63 -3.33 17.50
C ALA A 96 13.11 -4.62 16.84
N GLY A 97 13.76 -5.03 15.76
CA GLY A 97 13.47 -6.30 15.08
C GLY A 97 13.52 -6.20 13.56
N ALA A 98 13.37 -7.33 12.90
CA ALA A 98 13.29 -7.40 11.44
C ALA A 98 12.02 -6.67 10.94
N PRO A 99 12.13 -5.77 9.94
CA PRO A 99 11.03 -4.90 9.52
C PRO A 99 9.74 -5.64 9.20
N SER A 100 9.75 -6.60 8.26
CA SER A 100 8.53 -7.31 7.85
C SER A 100 7.84 -7.99 9.04
N HIS A 101 8.58 -8.74 9.85
CA HIS A 101 8.01 -9.44 11.01
C HIS A 101 7.45 -8.48 12.07
N THR A 102 8.14 -7.38 12.32
CA THR A 102 7.71 -6.39 13.30
C THR A 102 6.47 -5.64 12.83
N VAL A 103 6.45 -5.19 11.58
CA VAL A 103 5.27 -4.53 11.01
C VAL A 103 4.07 -5.47 10.97
N ILE A 104 4.24 -6.73 10.53
CA ILE A 104 3.17 -7.74 10.55
C ILE A 104 2.55 -7.90 11.94
N ARG A 105 3.38 -7.98 12.98
CA ARG A 105 2.90 -8.14 14.35
C ARG A 105 2.09 -6.94 14.84
N HIS A 106 2.54 -5.72 14.57
CA HIS A 106 1.84 -4.49 14.95
C HIS A 106 0.59 -4.25 14.08
N ALA A 107 0.66 -4.59 12.81
CA ALA A 107 -0.41 -4.45 11.84
C ALA A 107 -1.69 -5.22 12.21
N ARG A 108 -1.56 -6.35 12.92
CA ARG A 108 -2.72 -7.15 13.36
C ARG A 108 -3.69 -6.40 14.26
N HIS A 109 -3.26 -5.32 14.88
CA HIS A 109 -4.05 -4.45 15.76
C HIS A 109 -4.47 -3.15 15.08
N ALA A 110 -4.21 -2.99 13.78
CA ALA A 110 -4.67 -1.86 12.98
C ALA A 110 -5.78 -2.31 12.02
N ASP A 111 -6.57 -1.35 11.54
CA ASP A 111 -7.62 -1.61 10.54
C ASP A 111 -7.11 -1.36 9.13
N LEU A 112 -6.17 -0.43 8.96
CA LEU A 112 -5.58 -0.07 7.69
C LEU A 112 -4.11 0.28 7.88
N LEU A 113 -3.27 -0.20 6.96
CA LEU A 113 -1.85 0.09 6.90
C LEU A 113 -1.57 1.13 5.82
N LEU A 114 -0.57 1.99 6.05
CA LEU A 114 0.02 2.84 5.02
C LEU A 114 1.49 2.46 4.89
N LEU A 115 1.86 1.99 3.70
CA LEU A 115 3.21 1.54 3.35
C LEU A 115 3.73 2.39 2.20
N GLY A 116 5.02 2.65 2.17
CA GLY A 116 5.65 3.31 1.03
C GLY A 116 5.97 2.32 -0.09
N GLN A 117 5.83 2.74 -1.35
CA GLN A 117 6.29 1.98 -2.51
C GLN A 117 7.81 1.76 -2.43
N GLU A 118 8.27 0.54 -2.72
CA GLU A 118 9.70 0.24 -2.81
C GLU A 118 10.36 1.05 -3.93
N ASP A 119 11.60 1.48 -3.68
CA ASP A 119 12.46 2.09 -4.70
C ASP A 119 13.61 1.12 -5.03
N PRO A 120 13.57 0.40 -6.16
CA PRO A 120 14.60 -0.55 -6.52
C PRO A 120 15.97 0.09 -6.80
N ASP A 121 16.00 1.41 -7.05
CA ASP A 121 17.24 2.16 -7.26
C ASP A 121 17.83 2.68 -5.94
N ASP A 122 17.09 2.59 -4.85
CA ASP A 122 17.57 2.96 -3.52
C ASP A 122 18.33 1.80 -2.87
N ARG A 123 19.65 1.80 -3.07
CA ARG A 123 20.56 0.82 -2.44
C ARG A 123 20.62 0.94 -0.91
N LEU A 124 20.11 2.01 -0.36
CA LEU A 124 20.00 2.25 1.07
C LEU A 124 18.57 1.95 1.58
N SER A 125 17.78 1.25 0.78
CA SER A 125 16.43 0.84 1.18
C SER A 125 16.47 0.18 2.56
N HIS A 126 15.75 0.76 3.50
CA HIS A 126 15.70 0.29 4.88
C HIS A 126 14.71 -0.86 5.08
N VAL A 127 14.15 -1.38 4.01
CA VAL A 127 13.26 -2.54 4.01
C VAL A 127 13.76 -3.59 3.03
N ALA A 128 13.48 -4.85 3.33
CA ALA A 128 13.86 -5.96 2.44
C ALA A 128 13.03 -5.94 1.15
N ALA A 129 13.56 -6.55 0.08
CA ALA A 129 12.78 -6.82 -1.12
C ALA A 129 11.49 -7.61 -0.77
N HIS A 130 10.39 -7.28 -1.44
CA HIS A 130 9.06 -7.87 -1.19
C HIS A 130 8.45 -7.53 0.18
N PHE A 131 8.91 -6.46 0.82
CA PHE A 131 8.38 -6.03 2.12
C PHE A 131 6.86 -5.80 2.10
N ILE A 132 6.34 -5.15 1.06
CA ILE A 132 4.90 -4.86 0.93
C ILE A 132 4.11 -6.15 0.89
N GLU A 133 4.53 -7.08 0.05
CA GLU A 133 3.86 -8.37 -0.14
C GLU A 133 3.89 -9.20 1.13
N ASP A 134 5.05 -9.30 1.78
CA ASP A 134 5.21 -10.02 3.04
C ASP A 134 4.29 -9.45 4.12
N VAL A 135 4.21 -8.11 4.22
CA VAL A 135 3.38 -7.44 5.21
C VAL A 135 1.89 -7.68 4.93
N VAL A 136 1.42 -7.47 3.71
CA VAL A 136 0.00 -7.64 3.37
C VAL A 136 -0.45 -9.08 3.56
N MET A 137 0.35 -10.06 3.10
CA MET A 137 0.05 -11.48 3.28
C MET A 137 0.10 -11.92 4.75
N GLY A 138 1.08 -11.42 5.51
CA GLY A 138 1.29 -11.85 6.89
C GLY A 138 0.42 -11.16 7.93
N ALA A 139 -0.06 -9.95 7.64
CA ALA A 139 -0.86 -9.16 8.58
C ALA A 139 -2.35 -9.51 8.56
N GLY A 140 -2.89 -9.95 7.40
CA GLY A 140 -4.32 -10.15 7.20
C GLY A 140 -5.11 -8.83 7.32
N ARG A 141 -4.50 -7.73 6.93
CA ARG A 141 -5.05 -6.37 6.97
C ARG A 141 -4.81 -5.66 5.64
N PRO A 142 -5.75 -4.83 5.19
CA PRO A 142 -5.55 -4.03 3.99
C PRO A 142 -4.41 -3.04 4.17
N ALA A 143 -3.69 -2.79 3.09
CA ALA A 143 -2.65 -1.77 3.07
C ALA A 143 -2.83 -0.83 1.88
N ILE A 144 -2.73 0.47 2.11
CA ILE A 144 -2.55 1.45 1.05
C ILE A 144 -1.05 1.63 0.83
N VAL A 145 -0.60 1.31 -0.36
CA VAL A 145 0.76 1.60 -0.80
C VAL A 145 0.79 2.99 -1.42
N VAL A 146 1.65 3.86 -0.89
CA VAL A 146 1.79 5.24 -1.35
C VAL A 146 2.93 5.31 -2.39
N PRO A 147 2.73 5.96 -3.54
CA PRO A 147 3.75 6.03 -4.57
C PRO A 147 5.02 6.75 -4.06
N ARG A 148 6.17 6.33 -4.58
CA ARG A 148 7.48 6.89 -4.21
C ARG A 148 7.73 8.31 -4.70
N ALA A 149 6.93 8.78 -5.63
CA ALA A 149 7.06 10.11 -6.23
C ALA A 149 5.69 10.66 -6.65
N GLY A 150 5.62 11.96 -6.82
CA GLY A 150 4.41 12.64 -7.21
C GLY A 150 3.73 13.36 -6.05
N ARG A 151 2.52 13.81 -6.28
CA ARG A 151 1.67 14.46 -5.28
C ARG A 151 0.36 13.70 -5.16
N VAL A 152 0.05 13.24 -3.98
CA VAL A 152 -1.25 12.66 -3.65
C VAL A 152 -2.12 13.79 -3.11
N SER A 153 -3.02 14.31 -3.95
CA SER A 153 -3.92 15.41 -3.56
C SER A 153 -5.22 14.93 -2.93
N SER A 154 -5.61 13.69 -3.22
CA SER A 154 -6.78 13.01 -2.68
C SER A 154 -6.55 11.51 -2.67
N CYS A 155 -7.36 10.77 -1.91
CA CYS A 155 -7.35 9.32 -1.91
C CYS A 155 -8.76 8.81 -1.60
N GLY A 156 -9.32 8.08 -2.57
CA GLY A 156 -10.66 7.49 -2.47
C GLY A 156 -11.79 8.42 -2.87
N GLU A 157 -11.53 9.49 -3.64
CA GLU A 157 -12.58 10.26 -4.29
C GLU A 157 -13.02 9.61 -5.61
N ASN A 158 -12.05 9.21 -6.44
CA ASN A 158 -12.26 8.51 -7.71
C ASN A 158 -11.56 7.16 -7.64
N VAL A 159 -12.32 6.11 -7.40
CA VAL A 159 -11.77 4.79 -7.11
C VAL A 159 -11.93 3.85 -8.30
N LEU A 160 -10.81 3.26 -8.73
CA LEU A 160 -10.80 2.15 -9.66
C LEU A 160 -10.64 0.84 -8.90
N ILE A 161 -11.50 -0.14 -9.17
CA ILE A 161 -11.43 -1.47 -8.58
C ILE A 161 -11.07 -2.48 -9.67
N GLY A 162 -9.89 -3.10 -9.55
CA GLY A 162 -9.50 -4.24 -10.38
C GLY A 162 -10.18 -5.52 -9.90
N TRP A 163 -11.08 -6.07 -10.73
CA TRP A 163 -11.88 -7.22 -10.39
C TRP A 163 -11.61 -8.41 -11.31
N ASP A 164 -11.27 -9.56 -10.75
CA ASP A 164 -11.06 -10.82 -11.46
C ASP A 164 -11.90 -11.99 -10.92
N GLY A 165 -12.78 -11.72 -9.96
CA GLY A 165 -13.62 -12.74 -9.32
C GLY A 165 -12.86 -13.62 -8.31
N SER A 166 -11.62 -13.31 -7.98
CA SER A 166 -10.85 -14.04 -6.96
C SER A 166 -11.29 -13.69 -5.54
N ARG A 167 -10.92 -14.57 -4.59
CA ARG A 167 -11.16 -14.31 -3.16
C ARG A 167 -10.40 -13.07 -2.68
N GLU A 168 -9.22 -12.83 -3.23
CA GLU A 168 -8.35 -11.70 -2.90
C GLU A 168 -8.97 -10.38 -3.40
N ALA A 169 -9.55 -10.37 -4.60
CA ALA A 169 -10.31 -9.23 -5.11
C ALA A 169 -11.57 -8.97 -4.27
N ALA A 170 -12.30 -10.03 -3.89
CA ALA A 170 -13.47 -9.92 -3.01
C ALA A 170 -13.05 -9.39 -1.62
N ARG A 171 -11.92 -9.81 -1.10
CA ARG A 171 -11.39 -9.31 0.17
C ARG A 171 -11.00 -7.83 0.06
N ALA A 172 -10.28 -7.44 -0.99
CA ALA A 172 -9.89 -6.06 -1.21
C ALA A 172 -11.11 -5.13 -1.36
N LEU A 173 -12.14 -5.58 -2.09
CA LEU A 173 -13.40 -4.86 -2.22
C LEU A 173 -14.08 -4.65 -0.86
N ALA A 174 -14.17 -5.70 -0.04
CA ALA A 174 -14.79 -5.62 1.28
C ALA A 174 -14.02 -4.69 2.23
N ASP A 175 -12.70 -4.79 2.20
CA ASP A 175 -11.82 -3.94 3.03
C ASP A 175 -11.86 -2.47 2.57
N ALA A 176 -12.11 -2.19 1.28
CA ALA A 176 -12.20 -0.83 0.75
C ALA A 176 -13.56 -0.14 1.02
N LEU A 177 -14.60 -0.85 1.48
CA LEU A 177 -15.94 -0.28 1.68
C LEU A 177 -15.96 1.04 2.47
N PRO A 178 -15.16 1.25 3.53
CA PRO A 178 -15.14 2.54 4.21
C PRO A 178 -14.72 3.72 3.32
N LEU A 179 -13.81 3.48 2.36
CA LEU A 179 -13.40 4.48 1.37
C LEU A 179 -14.47 4.66 0.31
N LEU A 180 -15.00 3.54 -0.23
CA LEU A 180 -16.00 3.53 -1.30
C LEU A 180 -17.30 4.25 -0.89
N ALA A 181 -17.67 4.19 0.39
CA ALA A 181 -18.86 4.88 0.91
C ALA A 181 -18.78 6.42 0.81
N HIS A 182 -17.57 6.96 0.65
CA HIS A 182 -17.31 8.40 0.52
C HIS A 182 -16.80 8.79 -0.87
N ALA A 183 -16.64 7.82 -1.77
CA ALA A 183 -16.17 8.07 -3.12
C ALA A 183 -17.19 8.84 -3.95
N LYS A 184 -16.71 9.73 -4.81
CA LYS A 184 -17.53 10.45 -5.80
C LYS A 184 -17.81 9.56 -7.02
N LEU A 185 -16.81 8.79 -7.43
CA LEU A 185 -16.87 7.86 -8.55
C LEU A 185 -16.23 6.54 -8.14
N VAL A 186 -16.88 5.45 -8.53
CA VAL A 186 -16.37 4.09 -8.37
C VAL A 186 -16.52 3.35 -9.69
N ASP A 187 -15.42 2.89 -10.24
CA ASP A 187 -15.39 2.05 -11.43
C ASP A 187 -14.86 0.67 -11.10
N VAL A 188 -15.59 -0.37 -11.46
CA VAL A 188 -15.15 -1.76 -11.37
C VAL A 188 -14.73 -2.23 -12.75
N VAL A 189 -13.48 -2.60 -12.89
CA VAL A 189 -12.89 -2.98 -14.17
C VAL A 189 -12.42 -4.42 -14.12
N THR A 190 -12.89 -5.21 -15.09
CA THR A 190 -12.38 -6.54 -15.38
C THR A 190 -11.52 -6.48 -16.62
N VAL A 191 -10.28 -6.95 -16.55
CA VAL A 191 -9.41 -7.10 -17.71
C VAL A 191 -9.62 -8.49 -18.30
N GLU A 192 -9.98 -8.57 -19.58
CA GLU A 192 -10.23 -9.84 -20.25
C GLU A 192 -9.00 -10.76 -20.18
N SER A 193 -9.26 -12.03 -19.88
CA SER A 193 -8.23 -13.06 -20.01
C SER A 193 -8.11 -13.47 -21.47
N LEU A 194 -6.87 -13.76 -21.93
CA LEU A 194 -6.64 -14.34 -23.27
C LEU A 194 -7.28 -15.74 -23.42
N HIS A 195 -7.74 -16.34 -22.31
CA HIS A 195 -8.37 -17.65 -22.24
C HIS A 195 -9.70 -17.51 -21.48
N SER A 196 -10.58 -16.61 -21.91
CA SER A 196 -11.91 -16.46 -21.32
C SER A 196 -12.76 -17.69 -21.61
N ASP A 197 -13.28 -18.32 -20.57
CA ASP A 197 -14.29 -19.37 -20.64
C ASP A 197 -15.64 -18.71 -21.03
N PRO A 198 -16.23 -19.07 -22.18
CA PRO A 198 -17.48 -18.47 -22.64
C PRO A 198 -18.68 -18.76 -21.72
N ASP A 199 -18.60 -19.77 -20.86
CA ASP A 199 -19.67 -20.12 -19.89
C ASP A 199 -19.53 -19.37 -18.54
N ARG A 200 -18.55 -18.52 -18.39
CA ARG A 200 -18.37 -17.72 -17.19
C ARG A 200 -19.38 -16.57 -17.17
N THR A 201 -20.27 -16.56 -16.17
CA THR A 201 -21.17 -15.42 -15.90
C THR A 201 -20.34 -14.11 -15.91
N PRO A 202 -20.82 -13.04 -16.56
CA PRO A 202 -20.13 -11.77 -16.55
C PRO A 202 -19.79 -11.36 -15.11
N ALA A 203 -18.52 -11.24 -14.81
CA ALA A 203 -17.98 -11.10 -13.45
C ALA A 203 -18.41 -9.81 -12.70
N GLY A 204 -19.36 -9.05 -13.26
CA GLY A 204 -19.79 -7.79 -12.70
C GLY A 204 -21.16 -7.79 -12.01
N VAL A 205 -22.05 -8.73 -12.32
CA VAL A 205 -23.45 -8.65 -11.86
C VAL A 205 -23.57 -8.84 -10.34
N ASP A 206 -22.83 -9.79 -9.79
CA ASP A 206 -22.86 -10.08 -8.35
C ASP A 206 -22.15 -8.98 -7.54
N VAL A 207 -21.10 -8.39 -8.09
CA VAL A 207 -20.38 -7.27 -7.47
C VAL A 207 -21.24 -6.01 -7.45
N ALA A 208 -22.02 -5.76 -8.52
CA ALA A 208 -22.93 -4.63 -8.57
C ALA A 208 -23.97 -4.72 -7.45
N ALA A 209 -24.62 -5.86 -7.31
CA ALA A 209 -25.61 -6.10 -6.26
C ALA A 209 -24.99 -6.02 -4.85
N TYR A 210 -23.75 -6.47 -4.70
CA TYR A 210 -23.02 -6.35 -3.44
C TYR A 210 -22.77 -4.88 -3.09
N LEU A 211 -22.23 -4.08 -4.00
CA LEU A 211 -21.95 -2.66 -3.80
C LEU A 211 -23.21 -1.85 -3.54
N GLU A 212 -24.30 -2.14 -4.25
CA GLU A 212 -25.59 -1.48 -4.06
C GLU A 212 -26.13 -1.70 -2.63
N ARG A 213 -26.03 -2.92 -2.07
CA ARG A 213 -26.38 -3.19 -0.66
C ARG A 213 -25.58 -2.37 0.33
N HIS A 214 -24.36 -1.98 -0.03
CA HIS A 214 -23.49 -1.09 0.74
C HIS A 214 -23.66 0.39 0.38
N GLN A 215 -24.68 0.73 -0.42
CA GLN A 215 -24.99 2.10 -0.87
C GLN A 215 -23.87 2.73 -1.72
N VAL A 216 -23.05 1.91 -2.35
CA VAL A 216 -22.00 2.34 -3.26
C VAL A 216 -22.51 2.21 -4.69
N ARG A 217 -22.56 3.34 -5.41
CA ARG A 217 -22.86 3.36 -6.84
C ARG A 217 -21.58 3.17 -7.62
N ALA A 218 -21.53 2.19 -8.49
CA ALA A 218 -20.38 1.88 -9.31
C ALA A 218 -20.74 1.71 -10.79
N ALA A 219 -19.85 2.17 -11.66
CA ALA A 219 -19.84 1.78 -13.06
C ALA A 219 -19.07 0.46 -13.22
N PHE A 220 -19.40 -0.29 -14.28
CA PHE A 220 -18.78 -1.58 -14.58
C PHE A 220 -18.30 -1.57 -16.02
N SER A 221 -17.07 -1.94 -16.23
CA SER A 221 -16.49 -2.06 -17.57
C SER A 221 -15.60 -3.29 -17.69
N THR A 222 -15.64 -3.90 -18.88
CA THR A 222 -14.69 -4.93 -19.25
C THR A 222 -13.75 -4.34 -20.28
N VAL A 223 -12.45 -4.42 -20.01
CA VAL A 223 -11.41 -3.85 -20.88
C VAL A 223 -10.65 -4.99 -21.53
N PRO A 224 -10.54 -4.98 -22.86
CA PRO A 224 -9.73 -5.99 -23.55
C PRO A 224 -8.27 -5.85 -23.12
N ARG A 225 -7.65 -6.99 -22.85
CA ARG A 225 -6.22 -7.02 -22.59
C ARG A 225 -5.48 -6.74 -23.90
N GLU A 226 -4.74 -5.67 -23.95
CA GLU A 226 -3.87 -5.42 -25.08
C GLU A 226 -2.80 -6.53 -25.17
N ARG A 227 -2.55 -7.03 -26.41
CA ARG A 227 -1.60 -8.14 -26.61
C ARG A 227 -0.17 -7.83 -26.16
N ALA A 228 0.21 -6.57 -26.15
CA ALA A 228 1.54 -6.09 -25.78
C ALA A 228 1.63 -5.70 -24.29
N ALA A 229 0.50 -5.32 -23.65
CA ALA A 229 0.45 -4.90 -22.27
C ALA A 229 -0.09 -6.01 -21.36
N GLY A 230 0.45 -6.10 -20.16
CA GLY A 230 -0.08 -7.00 -19.14
C GLY A 230 -1.32 -6.40 -18.46
N ALA A 231 -2.12 -7.24 -17.79
CA ALA A 231 -3.31 -6.76 -17.07
C ALA A 231 -3.00 -5.64 -16.05
N GLY A 232 -1.81 -5.64 -15.45
CA GLY A 232 -1.38 -4.57 -14.55
C GLY A 232 -1.18 -3.23 -15.24
N GLU A 233 -0.63 -3.22 -16.46
CA GLU A 233 -0.50 -1.99 -17.26
C GLU A 233 -1.87 -1.50 -17.69
N THR A 234 -2.72 -2.38 -18.19
CA THR A 234 -4.11 -2.03 -18.55
C THR A 234 -4.86 -1.38 -17.38
N LEU A 235 -4.69 -1.88 -16.15
CA LEU A 235 -5.31 -1.26 -14.96
C LEU A 235 -4.75 0.12 -14.66
N LEU A 236 -3.43 0.33 -14.78
CA LEU A 236 -2.80 1.64 -14.56
C LEU A 236 -3.19 2.66 -15.62
N ASP A 237 -3.25 2.25 -16.89
CA ASP A 237 -3.71 3.09 -17.99
C ASP A 237 -5.17 3.50 -17.78
N ARG A 238 -6.01 2.54 -17.40
CA ARG A 238 -7.41 2.83 -17.08
C ARG A 238 -7.57 3.75 -15.88
N ALA A 239 -6.75 3.59 -14.83
CA ALA A 239 -6.72 4.51 -13.70
C ALA A 239 -6.38 5.94 -14.12
N THR A 240 -5.45 6.08 -15.05
CA THR A 240 -5.07 7.39 -15.62
C THR A 240 -6.20 8.01 -16.43
N GLU A 241 -6.86 7.25 -17.31
CA GLU A 241 -7.99 7.70 -18.12
C GLU A 241 -9.17 8.18 -17.26
N LEU A 242 -9.46 7.48 -16.17
CA LEU A 242 -10.55 7.80 -15.26
C LEU A 242 -10.17 8.83 -14.18
N HIS A 243 -8.94 9.34 -14.23
CA HIS A 243 -8.41 10.23 -13.18
C HIS A 243 -8.62 9.64 -11.77
N ALA A 244 -8.40 8.33 -11.63
CA ALA A 244 -8.52 7.67 -10.35
C ALA A 244 -7.43 8.15 -9.39
N ASP A 245 -7.79 8.33 -8.13
CA ASP A 245 -6.89 8.68 -7.04
C ASP A 245 -6.64 7.51 -6.06
N LEU A 246 -7.28 6.39 -6.33
CA LEU A 246 -7.05 5.12 -5.64
C LEU A 246 -7.35 3.95 -6.57
N LEU A 247 -6.41 3.00 -6.65
CA LEU A 247 -6.63 1.68 -7.22
C LEU A 247 -6.84 0.66 -6.10
N VAL A 248 -7.91 -0.13 -6.16
CA VAL A 248 -8.20 -1.23 -5.23
C VAL A 248 -8.03 -2.55 -5.96
N MET A 249 -7.21 -3.46 -5.44
CA MET A 249 -7.02 -4.79 -6.04
C MET A 249 -6.59 -5.83 -5.00
N GLY A 250 -6.87 -7.10 -5.31
CA GLY A 250 -6.34 -8.22 -4.54
C GLY A 250 -4.83 -8.41 -4.76
N LEU A 251 -4.16 -8.90 -3.74
CA LEU A 251 -2.77 -9.33 -3.82
C LEU A 251 -2.75 -10.83 -4.15
N TYR A 252 -2.17 -11.22 -5.30
CA TYR A 252 -2.02 -12.62 -5.74
C TYR A 252 -3.33 -13.41 -5.94
N SER A 253 -4.01 -13.26 -7.08
CA SER A 253 -5.27 -13.96 -7.37
C SER A 253 -5.15 -15.37 -7.96
N HIS A 254 -3.97 -15.93 -8.18
CA HIS A 254 -3.83 -17.26 -8.78
C HIS A 254 -2.91 -18.20 -7.99
N THR A 255 -3.40 -19.42 -7.78
CA THR A 255 -2.94 -20.66 -7.13
C THR A 255 -1.48 -21.09 -7.26
N ARG A 256 -0.52 -20.21 -7.45
CA ARG A 256 0.91 -20.56 -7.50
C ARG A 256 1.63 -20.19 -6.20
N MET A 257 1.09 -20.70 -5.08
CA MET A 257 1.70 -20.57 -3.74
C MET A 257 3.03 -21.33 -3.57
N HIS A 258 3.50 -22.05 -4.57
CA HIS A 258 4.67 -22.92 -4.40
C HIS A 258 5.98 -22.39 -4.95
N GLU A 259 5.96 -21.32 -5.71
CA GLU A 259 7.19 -20.65 -6.13
C GLU A 259 7.04 -19.16 -5.81
N ARG A 260 8.05 -18.54 -5.19
CA ARG A 260 8.19 -17.10 -4.91
C ARG A 260 8.11 -16.22 -6.18
N MET A 261 7.19 -16.51 -7.07
CA MET A 261 6.94 -15.73 -8.28
C MET A 261 5.77 -14.79 -8.04
N LEU A 262 6.11 -13.53 -7.88
CA LEU A 262 5.17 -12.41 -7.89
C LEU A 262 4.18 -12.56 -9.05
N GLY A 263 2.88 -12.49 -8.79
CA GLY A 263 1.88 -12.39 -9.84
C GLY A 263 2.19 -11.19 -10.73
N GLY A 264 2.23 -11.39 -12.04
CA GLY A 264 2.66 -10.35 -12.99
C GLY A 264 1.92 -9.02 -12.83
N VAL A 265 0.64 -9.06 -12.43
CA VAL A 265 -0.20 -7.88 -12.21
C VAL A 265 0.30 -7.07 -11.01
N THR A 266 0.43 -7.70 -9.84
CA THR A 266 0.89 -7.02 -8.61
C THR A 266 2.25 -6.39 -8.79
N ARG A 267 3.20 -7.14 -9.37
CA ARG A 267 4.55 -6.63 -9.63
C ARG A 267 4.55 -5.43 -10.56
N THR A 268 3.76 -5.49 -11.64
CA THR A 268 3.64 -4.37 -12.59
C THR A 268 3.05 -3.15 -11.92
N VAL A 269 1.95 -3.32 -11.18
CA VAL A 269 1.28 -2.22 -10.49
C VAL A 269 2.21 -1.62 -9.45
N LEU A 270 2.79 -2.41 -8.53
CA LEU A 270 3.69 -1.91 -7.50
C LEU A 270 4.96 -1.26 -8.06
N GLY A 271 5.45 -1.71 -9.22
CA GLY A 271 6.62 -1.13 -9.87
C GLY A 271 6.35 0.19 -10.61
N LYS A 272 5.13 0.37 -11.14
CA LYS A 272 4.80 1.47 -12.06
C LYS A 272 3.72 2.43 -11.53
N MET A 273 3.15 2.19 -10.36
CA MET A 273 2.08 3.00 -9.78
C MET A 273 2.48 4.46 -9.62
N SER A 274 1.55 5.35 -9.93
CA SER A 274 1.64 6.81 -9.74
C SER A 274 0.56 7.36 -8.80
N ILE A 275 -0.39 6.50 -8.41
CA ILE A 275 -1.48 6.79 -7.47
C ILE A 275 -1.43 5.76 -6.34
N PRO A 276 -2.02 6.04 -5.16
CA PRO A 276 -2.18 5.07 -4.09
C PRO A 276 -2.87 3.78 -4.56
N VAL A 277 -2.40 2.65 -4.03
CA VAL A 277 -2.97 1.32 -4.32
C VAL A 277 -3.34 0.62 -3.02
N LEU A 278 -4.63 0.28 -2.85
CA LEU A 278 -5.09 -0.55 -1.76
C LEU A 278 -4.97 -2.02 -2.15
N LEU A 279 -4.22 -2.75 -1.35
CA LEU A 279 -3.99 -4.19 -1.49
C LEU A 279 -4.59 -4.94 -0.30
N SER A 280 -5.18 -6.10 -0.59
CA SER A 280 -5.63 -7.05 0.43
C SER A 280 -5.44 -8.49 -0.03
N HIS A 281 -5.32 -9.42 0.95
CA HIS A 281 -5.12 -10.85 0.67
C HIS A 281 -6.02 -11.72 1.55
#